data_bafabc8bd8208715d5be934c5156eece
#
_entry.id   bafabc8bd8208715d5be934c5156eece
#
_cell.length_a   1.000
_cell.length_b   1.000
_cell.length_c   1.000
_cell.angle_alpha   90.00
_cell.angle_beta   90.00
_cell.angle_gamma   90.00
#
_symmetry.space_group_name_H-M   'P 1'
#
loop_
_entity.id
_entity.type
_entity.pdbx_description
1 polymer ?
#
loop_
_entity_poly.entity_id
_entity_poly.type
_entity_poly.pdbx_seq_one_letter_code
_entity_poly.pdbx_strand_id
1 'polypeptide(L)'
;MTSRRELCVIGLGLIGGSVLRAADRAGWTVWGATTSPVDAAAAAGQGCTVEPDVGSALRRAAADDALVLLAVPFTAVEDVLTSVARHAPRCRLTDVVGVKEPVAAAVRRHVVPGTRYVGSHPMAGTSASGWAAGSADLFDGAPWVVSVDGGGDRAVWADRAVWAEVAGLALDCGAHVVPATAAEHDAAAARVSHLPHLLAAVLAAVGADGGPLALALGAGSFTDGTRVAASHPELVRAMCEGNRVALVDALDDALGQLGAARAELASTGMVGSTVRAGHLARRAFDASRGGSDRGSVQVDLETPGAMERLRELGHLGARVTALHGTRCQVVL
;
A
#
# COMPACT_ATOMS: atom_id res chain seq x y z
N MET A 1 -20.10 10.79 -22.86
CA MET A 1 -20.37 11.32 -21.51
C MET A 1 -19.17 10.95 -20.66
N THR A 2 -18.35 11.92 -20.25
CA THR A 2 -17.25 11.69 -19.30
C THR A 2 -17.87 11.20 -18.00
N SER A 3 -17.56 9.97 -17.60
CA SER A 3 -17.94 9.42 -16.30
C SER A 3 -17.51 10.44 -15.24
N ARG A 4 -18.45 10.93 -14.43
CA ARG A 4 -18.12 11.78 -13.28
C ARG A 4 -17.21 10.96 -12.37
N ARG A 5 -16.01 11.46 -12.13
CA ARG A 5 -15.03 10.83 -11.23
C ARG A 5 -15.32 11.33 -9.83
N GLU A 6 -16.04 10.53 -9.05
CA GLU A 6 -16.45 10.85 -7.68
C GLU A 6 -15.79 9.91 -6.69
N LEU A 7 -15.15 10.46 -5.65
CA LEU A 7 -14.38 9.73 -4.67
C LEU A 7 -14.77 10.11 -3.24
N CYS A 8 -15.18 9.11 -2.47
CA CYS A 8 -15.42 9.22 -1.03
C CYS A 8 -14.25 8.58 -0.26
N VAL A 9 -13.51 9.35 0.53
CA VAL A 9 -12.37 8.88 1.32
C VAL A 9 -12.77 8.72 2.79
N ILE A 10 -12.67 7.49 3.31
CA ILE A 10 -12.91 7.18 4.72
C ILE A 10 -11.58 7.06 5.45
N GLY A 11 -11.27 8.03 6.29
CA GLY A 11 -9.99 8.22 6.96
C GLY A 11 -9.17 9.33 6.30
N LEU A 12 -9.02 10.48 6.97
CA LEU A 12 -8.32 11.66 6.46
C LEU A 12 -6.96 11.87 7.17
N GLY A 13 -6.24 10.77 7.40
CA GLY A 13 -4.86 10.81 7.86
C GLY A 13 -3.85 11.11 6.74
N LEU A 14 -2.58 10.74 6.95
CA LEU A 14 -1.50 10.92 5.97
C LEU A 14 -1.90 10.41 4.57
N ILE A 15 -2.26 9.13 4.44
CA ILE A 15 -2.52 8.52 3.13
C ILE A 15 -3.85 9.00 2.56
N GLY A 16 -4.95 8.88 3.30
CA GLY A 16 -6.27 9.29 2.79
C GLY A 16 -6.35 10.78 2.49
N GLY A 17 -5.73 11.62 3.31
CA GLY A 17 -5.64 13.05 3.07
C GLY A 17 -4.78 13.41 1.85
N SER A 18 -3.73 12.62 1.57
CA SER A 18 -2.91 12.78 0.37
C SER A 18 -3.67 12.35 -0.89
N VAL A 19 -4.38 11.21 -0.84
CA VAL A 19 -5.23 10.76 -1.96
C VAL A 19 -6.31 11.79 -2.26
N LEU A 20 -6.99 12.31 -1.22
CA LEU A 20 -8.04 13.33 -1.42
C LEU A 20 -7.49 14.56 -2.13
N ARG A 21 -6.34 15.10 -1.69
CA ARG A 21 -5.70 16.26 -2.33
C ARG A 21 -5.22 15.98 -3.76
N ALA A 22 -4.61 14.82 -4.00
CA ALA A 22 -4.10 14.45 -5.31
C ALA A 22 -5.24 14.23 -6.31
N ALA A 23 -6.31 13.55 -5.90
CA ALA A 23 -7.51 13.32 -6.71
C ALA A 23 -8.25 14.65 -7.02
N ASP A 24 -8.40 15.55 -6.04
CA ASP A 24 -8.98 16.88 -6.25
C ASP A 24 -8.18 17.67 -7.29
N ARG A 25 -6.85 17.70 -7.15
CA ARG A 25 -5.95 18.32 -8.14
C ARG A 25 -6.10 17.73 -9.54
N ALA A 26 -6.39 16.44 -9.64
CA ALA A 26 -6.62 15.73 -10.90
C ALA A 26 -8.05 15.89 -11.45
N GLY A 27 -8.90 16.68 -10.79
CA GLY A 27 -10.26 17.01 -11.22
C GLY A 27 -11.33 15.99 -10.82
N TRP A 28 -11.08 15.17 -9.79
CA TRP A 28 -12.12 14.35 -9.17
C TRP A 28 -12.98 15.22 -8.25
N THR A 29 -14.28 14.88 -8.19
CA THR A 29 -15.14 15.40 -7.11
C THR A 29 -14.87 14.56 -5.86
N VAL A 30 -14.35 15.19 -4.82
CA VAL A 30 -13.86 14.48 -3.63
C VAL A 30 -14.54 14.96 -2.35
N TRP A 31 -14.79 14.05 -1.44
CA TRP A 31 -15.16 14.33 -0.05
C TRP A 31 -14.66 13.20 0.85
N GLY A 32 -14.70 13.42 2.14
CA GLY A 32 -14.30 12.37 3.07
C GLY A 32 -14.90 12.52 4.46
N ALA A 33 -14.62 11.53 5.28
CA ALA A 33 -14.94 11.56 6.71
C ALA A 33 -13.78 10.94 7.51
N THR A 34 -13.61 11.41 8.74
CA THR A 34 -12.66 10.86 9.70
C THR A 34 -13.21 10.93 11.10
N THR A 35 -12.77 10.02 11.97
CA THR A 35 -13.10 10.02 13.41
C THR A 35 -12.21 10.96 14.21
N SER A 36 -11.13 11.50 13.61
CA SER A 36 -10.24 12.48 14.23
C SER A 36 -10.81 13.91 14.08
N PRO A 37 -11.26 14.56 15.17
CA PRO A 37 -11.76 15.93 15.08
C PRO A 37 -10.70 16.93 14.62
N VAL A 38 -9.44 16.67 14.96
CA VAL A 38 -8.30 17.52 14.58
C VAL A 38 -8.09 17.45 13.06
N ASP A 39 -8.07 16.23 12.48
CA ASP A 39 -7.89 16.07 11.05
C ASP A 39 -9.11 16.57 10.26
N ALA A 40 -10.33 16.39 10.79
CA ALA A 40 -11.54 16.92 10.17
C ALA A 40 -11.53 18.46 10.10
N ALA A 41 -11.19 19.12 11.21
CA ALA A 41 -11.11 20.56 11.25
C ALA A 41 -10.01 21.12 10.35
N ALA A 42 -8.84 20.45 10.31
CA ALA A 42 -7.72 20.84 9.47
C ALA A 42 -8.05 20.69 7.98
N ALA A 43 -8.72 19.60 7.58
CA ALA A 43 -9.16 19.37 6.21
C ALA A 43 -10.20 20.41 5.77
N ALA A 44 -11.23 20.65 6.59
CA ALA A 44 -12.25 21.66 6.31
C ALA A 44 -11.66 23.07 6.22
N GLY A 45 -10.70 23.40 7.09
CA GLY A 45 -9.98 24.68 7.08
C GLY A 45 -9.15 24.91 5.80
N GLN A 46 -8.83 23.85 5.06
CA GLN A 46 -8.17 23.92 3.76
C GLN A 46 -9.16 23.83 2.58
N GLY A 47 -10.47 23.94 2.85
CA GLY A 47 -11.50 23.95 1.82
C GLY A 47 -11.96 22.58 1.34
N CYS A 48 -11.51 21.49 1.97
CA CYS A 48 -11.97 20.16 1.62
C CYS A 48 -13.40 19.91 2.15
N THR A 49 -14.20 19.17 1.38
CA THR A 49 -15.53 18.74 1.82
C THR A 49 -15.37 17.57 2.81
N VAL A 50 -15.69 17.82 4.08
CA VAL A 50 -15.66 16.84 5.16
C VAL A 50 -17.08 16.60 5.65
N GLU A 51 -17.54 15.36 5.54
CA GLU A 51 -18.86 14.96 6.07
C GLU A 51 -18.80 14.77 7.60
N PRO A 52 -19.89 15.00 8.31
CA PRO A 52 -19.91 14.99 9.77
C PRO A 52 -19.57 13.62 10.38
N ASP A 53 -19.85 12.55 9.67
CA ASP A 53 -19.58 11.17 10.08
C ASP A 53 -19.43 10.24 8.87
N VAL A 54 -18.90 9.04 9.13
CA VAL A 54 -18.70 7.98 8.11
C VAL A 54 -20.01 7.58 7.44
N GLY A 55 -21.13 7.50 8.19
CA GLY A 55 -22.42 7.12 7.63
C GLY A 55 -22.96 8.17 6.65
N SER A 56 -22.77 9.45 6.92
CA SER A 56 -23.15 10.55 6.03
C SER A 56 -22.33 10.52 4.75
N ALA A 57 -21.00 10.34 4.86
CA ALA A 57 -20.12 10.23 3.71
C ALA A 57 -20.51 9.05 2.80
N LEU A 58 -20.83 7.90 3.39
CA LEU A 58 -21.25 6.70 2.67
C LEU A 58 -22.62 6.83 2.03
N ARG A 59 -23.61 7.48 2.69
CA ARG A 59 -24.92 7.76 2.07
C ARG A 59 -24.78 8.65 0.84
N ARG A 60 -23.94 9.67 0.91
CA ARG A 60 -23.63 10.50 -0.25
C ARG A 60 -22.93 9.68 -1.34
N ALA A 61 -21.94 8.82 -1.00
CA ALA A 61 -21.29 7.94 -1.96
C ALA A 61 -22.27 7.00 -2.68
N ALA A 62 -23.28 6.49 -1.97
CA ALA A 62 -24.33 5.66 -2.56
C ALA A 62 -25.26 6.45 -3.49
N ALA A 63 -25.57 7.71 -3.17
CA ALA A 63 -26.41 8.58 -3.98
C ALA A 63 -25.72 9.05 -5.27
N ASP A 64 -24.43 9.36 -5.18
CA ASP A 64 -23.64 9.91 -6.27
C ASP A 64 -22.91 8.82 -7.08
N ASP A 65 -23.10 7.53 -6.77
CA ASP A 65 -22.38 6.37 -7.33
C ASP A 65 -20.84 6.56 -7.31
N ALA A 66 -20.30 6.96 -6.16
CA ALA A 66 -18.89 7.24 -6.00
C ALA A 66 -18.06 5.98 -5.71
N LEU A 67 -16.76 6.02 -6.06
CA LEU A 67 -15.78 5.09 -5.54
C LEU A 67 -15.55 5.38 -4.05
N VAL A 68 -15.65 4.36 -3.20
CA VAL A 68 -15.36 4.47 -1.76
C VAL A 68 -13.94 3.95 -1.53
N LEU A 69 -13.09 4.76 -0.91
CA LEU A 69 -11.72 4.41 -0.57
C LEU A 69 -11.56 4.37 0.95
N LEU A 70 -11.14 3.20 1.47
CA LEU A 70 -10.83 3.01 2.88
C LEU A 70 -9.36 3.34 3.15
N ALA A 71 -9.13 4.40 3.92
CA ALA A 71 -7.80 4.86 4.32
C ALA A 71 -7.67 4.88 5.86
N VAL A 72 -8.15 3.83 6.50
CA VAL A 72 -8.13 3.66 7.95
C VAL A 72 -7.08 2.62 8.36
N PRO A 73 -6.59 2.62 9.61
CA PRO A 73 -5.77 1.54 10.14
C PRO A 73 -6.46 0.19 9.97
N PHE A 74 -5.69 -0.88 9.77
CA PHE A 74 -6.23 -2.24 9.58
C PHE A 74 -7.21 -2.65 10.69
N THR A 75 -6.93 -2.26 11.92
CA THR A 75 -7.79 -2.53 13.08
C THR A 75 -9.18 -1.88 13.02
N ALA A 76 -9.37 -0.86 12.22
CA ALA A 76 -10.65 -0.16 12.05
C ALA A 76 -11.42 -0.59 10.79
N VAL A 77 -10.85 -1.48 9.98
CA VAL A 77 -11.43 -1.89 8.68
C VAL A 77 -12.81 -2.54 8.86
N GLU A 78 -12.96 -3.46 9.80
CA GLU A 78 -14.23 -4.21 9.99
C GLU A 78 -15.40 -3.29 10.42
N ASP A 79 -15.13 -2.31 11.29
CA ASP A 79 -16.13 -1.33 11.71
C ASP A 79 -16.60 -0.46 10.54
N VAL A 80 -15.65 -0.03 9.68
CA VAL A 80 -15.98 0.74 8.49
C VAL A 80 -16.74 -0.11 7.48
N LEU A 81 -16.35 -1.37 7.27
CA LEU A 81 -17.07 -2.29 6.38
C LEU A 81 -18.51 -2.56 6.85
N THR A 82 -18.73 -2.64 8.17
CA THR A 82 -20.07 -2.71 8.74
C THR A 82 -20.89 -1.48 8.38
N SER A 83 -20.29 -0.29 8.41
CA SER A 83 -20.92 0.96 7.97
C SER A 83 -21.17 0.98 6.46
N VAL A 84 -20.25 0.47 5.65
CA VAL A 84 -20.43 0.30 4.19
C VAL A 84 -21.63 -0.60 3.89
N ALA A 85 -21.73 -1.76 4.54
CA ALA A 85 -22.85 -2.68 4.36
C ALA A 85 -24.20 -2.03 4.67
N ARG A 86 -24.23 -1.12 5.64
CA ARG A 86 -25.46 -0.41 6.07
C ARG A 86 -25.83 0.74 5.13
N HIS A 87 -24.86 1.54 4.69
CA HIS A 87 -25.11 2.84 4.07
C HIS A 87 -24.80 2.91 2.57
N ALA A 88 -23.90 2.05 2.07
CA ALA A 88 -23.49 1.99 0.67
C ALA A 88 -23.27 0.54 0.19
N PRO A 89 -24.24 -0.38 0.32
CA PRO A 89 -24.02 -1.82 0.14
C PRO A 89 -23.65 -2.25 -1.28
N ARG A 90 -23.82 -1.38 -2.27
CA ARG A 90 -23.53 -1.68 -3.69
C ARG A 90 -22.44 -0.77 -4.27
N CYS A 91 -21.71 -0.05 -3.41
CA CYS A 91 -20.65 0.84 -3.89
C CYS A 91 -19.51 0.07 -4.60
N ARG A 92 -18.75 0.80 -5.37
CA ARG A 92 -17.42 0.39 -5.77
C ARG A 92 -16.48 0.70 -4.60
N LEU A 93 -15.68 -0.25 -4.22
CA LEU A 93 -14.88 -0.20 -3.00
C LEU A 93 -13.42 -0.48 -3.29
N THR A 94 -12.54 0.32 -2.73
CA THR A 94 -11.09 0.07 -2.67
C THR A 94 -10.55 0.43 -1.29
N ASP A 95 -9.32 0.09 -1.03
CA ASP A 95 -8.61 0.46 0.19
C ASP A 95 -7.15 0.80 -0.12
N VAL A 96 -6.48 1.42 0.84
CA VAL A 96 -5.04 1.73 0.81
C VAL A 96 -4.29 1.14 2.01
N VAL A 97 -4.83 0.09 2.60
CA VAL A 97 -4.26 -0.59 3.77
C VAL A 97 -3.01 -1.37 3.38
N GLY A 98 -2.03 -1.45 4.27
CA GLY A 98 -0.74 -2.11 4.01
C GLY A 98 -0.76 -3.63 3.88
N VAL A 99 -1.91 -4.29 4.07
CA VAL A 99 -2.11 -5.74 3.94
C VAL A 99 -3.34 -6.02 3.09
N LYS A 100 -3.28 -6.99 2.18
CA LYS A 100 -4.35 -7.20 1.20
C LYS A 100 -5.23 -8.41 1.51
N GLU A 101 -4.65 -9.58 1.79
CA GLU A 101 -5.44 -10.79 2.07
C GLU A 101 -6.37 -10.64 3.28
N PRO A 102 -5.93 -10.08 4.43
CA PRO A 102 -6.81 -9.87 5.56
C PRO A 102 -7.93 -8.87 5.29
N VAL A 103 -7.66 -7.79 4.54
CA VAL A 103 -8.69 -6.82 4.14
C VAL A 103 -9.71 -7.46 3.20
N ALA A 104 -9.24 -8.18 2.18
CA ALA A 104 -10.12 -8.91 1.26
C ALA A 104 -11.00 -9.95 2.00
N ALA A 105 -10.43 -10.63 2.99
CA ALA A 105 -11.19 -11.55 3.85
C ALA A 105 -12.25 -10.82 4.70
N ALA A 106 -11.92 -9.64 5.24
CA ALA A 106 -12.88 -8.80 5.97
C ALA A 106 -14.01 -8.31 5.06
N VAL A 107 -13.67 -7.85 3.84
CA VAL A 107 -14.67 -7.44 2.84
C VAL A 107 -15.67 -8.58 2.58
N ARG A 108 -15.20 -9.80 2.31
CA ARG A 108 -16.07 -10.96 2.08
C ARG A 108 -17.01 -11.28 3.26
N ARG A 109 -16.58 -11.02 4.50
CA ARG A 109 -17.37 -11.29 5.70
C ARG A 109 -18.43 -10.22 5.98
N HIS A 110 -18.11 -8.96 5.72
CA HIS A 110 -18.89 -7.82 6.22
C HIS A 110 -19.78 -7.16 5.16
N VAL A 111 -19.42 -7.25 3.87
CA VAL A 111 -20.23 -6.61 2.83
C VAL A 111 -21.12 -7.59 2.11
N VAL A 112 -22.22 -7.07 1.55
CA VAL A 112 -23.20 -7.92 0.85
C VAL A 112 -22.64 -8.48 -0.47
N PRO A 113 -23.13 -9.65 -0.92
CA PRO A 113 -22.81 -10.14 -2.26
C PRO A 113 -23.19 -9.10 -3.32
N GLY A 114 -22.25 -8.80 -4.20
CA GLY A 114 -22.41 -7.77 -5.25
C GLY A 114 -21.72 -6.45 -4.98
N THR A 115 -21.12 -6.24 -3.80
CA THR A 115 -20.12 -5.17 -3.61
C THR A 115 -18.91 -5.46 -4.49
N ARG A 116 -18.56 -4.48 -5.31
CA ARG A 116 -17.43 -4.60 -6.24
C ARG A 116 -16.17 -4.04 -5.56
N TYR A 117 -15.31 -4.92 -5.09
CA TYR A 117 -14.09 -4.56 -4.37
C TYR A 117 -12.84 -4.87 -5.16
N VAL A 118 -11.91 -3.92 -5.15
CA VAL A 118 -10.54 -4.08 -5.66
C VAL A 118 -9.58 -3.53 -4.61
N GLY A 119 -8.75 -4.39 -4.03
CA GLY A 119 -7.74 -4.00 -3.06
C GLY A 119 -6.63 -3.18 -3.69
N SER A 120 -6.12 -2.18 -2.98
CA SER A 120 -4.97 -1.42 -3.44
C SER A 120 -4.05 -0.99 -2.28
N HIS A 121 -2.81 -0.61 -2.59
CA HIS A 121 -1.86 -0.13 -1.60
C HIS A 121 -0.78 0.74 -2.25
N PRO A 122 -0.75 2.07 -1.98
CA PRO A 122 0.36 2.93 -2.36
C PRO A 122 1.58 2.62 -1.49
N MET A 123 2.70 2.24 -2.12
CA MET A 123 3.96 1.98 -1.42
C MET A 123 4.67 3.31 -1.12
N ALA A 124 3.98 4.18 -0.40
CA ALA A 124 4.43 5.52 -0.02
C ALA A 124 4.01 5.84 1.40
N GLY A 125 4.81 6.62 2.10
CA GLY A 125 4.53 7.05 3.47
C GLY A 125 5.73 7.75 4.09
N THR A 126 5.48 8.37 5.23
CA THR A 126 6.49 9.02 6.07
C THR A 126 6.34 8.55 7.52
N SER A 127 7.27 8.93 8.39
CA SER A 127 7.15 8.68 9.83
C SER A 127 6.13 9.61 10.52
N ALA A 128 5.68 10.68 9.84
CA ALA A 128 4.65 11.58 10.32
C ALA A 128 3.24 11.02 10.07
N SER A 129 2.24 11.51 10.81
CA SER A 129 0.85 11.03 10.74
C SER A 129 -0.15 12.19 10.74
N GLY A 130 -1.42 11.88 10.48
CA GLY A 130 -2.51 12.85 10.44
C GLY A 130 -2.59 13.65 9.14
N TRP A 131 -3.62 14.48 9.04
CA TRP A 131 -3.88 15.33 7.88
C TRP A 131 -2.71 16.28 7.54
N ALA A 132 -2.08 16.87 8.57
CA ALA A 132 -1.01 17.85 8.40
C ALA A 132 0.24 17.28 7.70
N ALA A 133 0.46 15.98 7.81
CA ALA A 133 1.58 15.29 7.16
C ALA A 133 1.30 14.95 5.68
N GLY A 134 0.04 15.05 5.23
CA GLY A 134 -0.37 14.70 3.87
C GLY A 134 0.07 15.73 2.83
N SER A 135 0.37 15.25 1.62
CA SER A 135 0.72 16.04 0.44
C SER A 135 0.07 15.46 -0.80
N ALA A 136 -0.35 16.32 -1.73
CA ALA A 136 -0.82 15.88 -3.05
C ALA A 136 0.28 15.20 -3.88
N ASP A 137 1.55 15.43 -3.55
CA ASP A 137 2.71 14.88 -4.26
C ASP A 137 3.26 13.60 -3.61
N LEU A 138 2.60 13.08 -2.56
CA LEU A 138 3.10 11.93 -1.79
C LEU A 138 3.33 10.69 -2.67
N PHE A 139 2.56 10.55 -3.73
CA PHE A 139 2.55 9.36 -4.59
C PHE A 139 3.33 9.54 -5.89
N ASP A 140 3.92 10.72 -6.14
CA ASP A 140 4.61 11.00 -7.40
C ASP A 140 5.75 9.99 -7.64
N GLY A 141 5.62 9.22 -8.72
CA GLY A 141 6.55 8.16 -9.09
C GLY A 141 6.56 6.94 -8.16
N ALA A 142 5.71 6.88 -7.14
CA ALA A 142 5.62 5.74 -6.22
C ALA A 142 4.93 4.54 -6.88
N PRO A 143 5.30 3.30 -6.51
CA PRO A 143 4.51 2.14 -6.88
C PRO A 143 3.20 2.13 -6.10
N TRP A 144 2.09 1.84 -6.79
CA TRP A 144 0.78 1.62 -6.19
C TRP A 144 0.26 0.26 -6.63
N VAL A 145 0.22 -0.70 -5.72
CA VAL A 145 -0.32 -2.03 -6.03
C VAL A 145 -1.82 -1.95 -6.20
N VAL A 146 -2.35 -2.56 -7.27
CA VAL A 146 -3.79 -2.73 -7.50
C VAL A 146 -4.05 -4.21 -7.74
N SER A 147 -4.87 -4.81 -6.85
CA SER A 147 -5.11 -6.25 -6.87
C SER A 147 -5.87 -6.68 -8.11
N VAL A 148 -5.35 -7.69 -8.79
CA VAL A 148 -5.96 -8.27 -10.00
C VAL A 148 -6.92 -9.42 -9.68
N ASP A 149 -6.95 -9.91 -8.45
CA ASP A 149 -7.87 -10.94 -7.97
C ASP A 149 -9.11 -10.31 -7.31
N GLY A 150 -10.20 -11.07 -7.27
CA GLY A 150 -11.46 -10.69 -6.63
C GLY A 150 -11.43 -10.78 -5.09
N GLY A 151 -10.24 -10.70 -4.49
CA GLY A 151 -10.08 -10.65 -3.04
C GLY A 151 -9.95 -12.00 -2.35
N GLY A 152 -9.15 -12.93 -2.91
CA GLY A 152 -8.67 -14.12 -2.20
C GLY A 152 -9.16 -15.48 -2.70
N ASP A 153 -10.01 -15.53 -3.71
CA ASP A 153 -10.19 -16.74 -4.50
C ASP A 153 -9.45 -16.58 -5.83
N ARG A 154 -8.42 -17.40 -6.04
CA ARG A 154 -7.61 -17.37 -7.28
C ARG A 154 -8.42 -17.66 -8.55
N ALA A 155 -9.61 -18.17 -8.43
CA ALA A 155 -10.51 -18.44 -9.56
C ALA A 155 -11.35 -17.22 -9.96
N VAL A 156 -11.39 -16.17 -9.13
CA VAL A 156 -12.18 -14.96 -9.39
C VAL A 156 -11.26 -13.77 -9.60
N TRP A 157 -11.31 -13.23 -10.81
CA TRP A 157 -10.58 -11.98 -11.13
C TRP A 157 -11.37 -10.76 -10.64
N ALA A 158 -10.66 -9.67 -10.35
CA ALA A 158 -11.26 -8.39 -10.02
C ALA A 158 -12.21 -7.91 -11.12
N ASP A 159 -13.26 -7.19 -10.73
CA ASP A 159 -14.12 -6.48 -11.68
C ASP A 159 -13.26 -5.50 -12.49
N ARG A 160 -13.18 -5.74 -13.80
CA ARG A 160 -12.29 -5.00 -14.71
C ARG A 160 -12.60 -3.50 -14.75
N ALA A 161 -13.87 -3.13 -14.62
CA ALA A 161 -14.27 -1.73 -14.63
C ALA A 161 -13.84 -1.03 -13.34
N VAL A 162 -14.01 -1.67 -12.19
CA VAL A 162 -13.54 -1.14 -10.89
C VAL A 162 -12.02 -1.14 -10.83
N TRP A 163 -11.37 -2.18 -11.36
CA TRP A 163 -9.92 -2.21 -11.46
C TRP A 163 -9.38 -1.04 -12.28
N ALA A 164 -9.98 -0.76 -13.43
CA ALA A 164 -9.60 0.38 -14.27
C ALA A 164 -9.80 1.72 -13.57
N GLU A 165 -10.88 1.87 -12.79
CA GLU A 165 -11.16 3.08 -12.02
C GLU A 165 -10.13 3.29 -10.90
N VAL A 166 -9.78 2.23 -10.14
CA VAL A 166 -8.77 2.29 -9.08
C VAL A 166 -7.37 2.52 -9.67
N ALA A 167 -7.03 1.85 -10.77
CA ALA A 167 -5.78 2.08 -11.49
C ALA A 167 -5.70 3.52 -12.03
N GLY A 168 -6.80 4.04 -12.57
CA GLY A 168 -6.91 5.43 -13.02
C GLY A 168 -6.70 6.42 -11.88
N LEU A 169 -7.30 6.18 -10.71
CA LEU A 169 -7.09 6.99 -9.51
C LEU A 169 -5.59 7.01 -9.10
N ALA A 170 -4.95 5.85 -9.08
CA ALA A 170 -3.53 5.76 -8.73
C ALA A 170 -2.64 6.55 -9.71
N LEU A 171 -2.90 6.43 -11.02
CA LEU A 171 -2.19 7.18 -12.06
C LEU A 171 -2.46 8.70 -11.96
N ASP A 172 -3.70 9.10 -11.70
CA ASP A 172 -4.08 10.50 -11.50
C ASP A 172 -3.43 11.11 -10.24
N CYS A 173 -3.11 10.29 -9.24
CA CYS A 173 -2.34 10.68 -8.06
C CYS A 173 -0.82 10.74 -8.32
N GLY A 174 -0.34 10.51 -9.55
CA GLY A 174 1.09 10.56 -9.91
C GLY A 174 1.85 9.25 -9.70
N ALA A 175 1.19 8.19 -9.24
CA ALA A 175 1.80 6.87 -9.04
C ALA A 175 1.89 6.07 -10.36
N HIS A 176 2.64 4.97 -10.33
CA HIS A 176 2.53 3.93 -11.34
C HIS A 176 1.90 2.67 -10.72
N VAL A 177 1.07 1.97 -11.50
CA VAL A 177 0.34 0.81 -10.98
C VAL A 177 1.15 -0.47 -11.14
N VAL A 178 1.25 -1.26 -10.08
CA VAL A 178 1.83 -2.61 -10.07
C VAL A 178 0.68 -3.62 -9.89
N PRO A 179 0.31 -4.36 -10.94
CA PRO A 179 -0.70 -5.40 -10.84
C PRO A 179 -0.15 -6.60 -10.07
N ALA A 180 -0.85 -7.04 -9.03
CA ALA A 180 -0.48 -8.24 -8.25
C ALA A 180 -1.73 -8.86 -7.62
N THR A 181 -1.68 -10.14 -7.24
CA THR A 181 -2.70 -10.70 -6.35
C THR A 181 -2.48 -10.22 -4.92
N ALA A 182 -3.51 -10.32 -4.06
CA ALA A 182 -3.39 -10.02 -2.65
C ALA A 182 -2.27 -10.81 -1.98
N ALA A 183 -2.17 -12.10 -2.29
CA ALA A 183 -1.12 -12.98 -1.75
C ALA A 183 0.29 -12.59 -2.24
N GLU A 184 0.45 -12.27 -3.52
CA GLU A 184 1.75 -11.81 -4.07
C GLU A 184 2.16 -10.47 -3.45
N HIS A 185 1.21 -9.55 -3.27
CA HIS A 185 1.44 -8.30 -2.55
C HIS A 185 1.92 -8.55 -1.13
N ASP A 186 1.19 -9.36 -0.35
CA ASP A 186 1.50 -9.57 1.06
C ASP A 186 2.84 -10.28 1.25
N ALA A 187 3.18 -11.24 0.38
CA ALA A 187 4.49 -11.89 0.36
C ALA A 187 5.63 -10.92 0.02
N ALA A 188 5.44 -10.03 -0.96
CA ALA A 188 6.42 -9.00 -1.30
C ALA A 188 6.55 -7.95 -0.19
N ALA A 189 5.43 -7.42 0.33
CA ALA A 189 5.41 -6.43 1.40
C ALA A 189 6.06 -6.94 2.69
N ALA A 190 5.89 -8.22 3.01
CA ALA A 190 6.57 -8.87 4.13
C ALA A 190 8.09 -8.70 4.04
N ARG A 191 8.68 -8.89 2.84
CA ARG A 191 10.13 -8.85 2.60
C ARG A 191 10.69 -7.44 2.50
N VAL A 192 9.98 -6.51 1.83
CA VAL A 192 10.52 -5.19 1.50
C VAL A 192 10.00 -4.06 2.38
N SER A 193 9.03 -4.34 3.25
CA SER A 193 8.42 -3.36 4.17
C SER A 193 8.39 -3.86 5.62
N HIS A 194 7.70 -4.96 5.90
CA HIS A 194 7.44 -5.40 7.28
C HIS A 194 8.70 -5.93 7.96
N LEU A 195 9.45 -6.81 7.29
CA LEU A 195 10.74 -7.30 7.79
C LEU A 195 11.75 -6.18 8.07
N PRO A 196 11.94 -5.19 7.17
CA PRO A 196 12.77 -4.01 7.48
C PRO A 196 12.37 -3.28 8.75
N HIS A 197 11.07 -3.11 9.05
CA HIS A 197 10.63 -2.46 10.29
C HIS A 197 11.00 -3.27 11.53
N LEU A 198 10.84 -4.60 11.50
CA LEU A 198 11.25 -5.47 12.60
C LEU A 198 12.76 -5.50 12.78
N LEU A 199 13.51 -5.60 11.69
CA LEU A 199 14.98 -5.58 11.76
C LEU A 199 15.50 -4.26 12.29
N ALA A 200 14.91 -3.14 11.89
CA ALA A 200 15.26 -1.82 12.41
C ALA A 200 14.97 -1.70 13.91
N ALA A 201 13.83 -2.23 14.38
CA ALA A 201 13.48 -2.25 15.79
C ALA A 201 14.47 -3.10 16.62
N VAL A 202 14.80 -4.30 16.11
CA VAL A 202 15.80 -5.18 16.76
C VAL A 202 17.17 -4.51 16.77
N LEU A 203 17.62 -3.91 15.66
CA LEU A 203 18.90 -3.21 15.57
C LEU A 203 18.98 -2.04 16.55
N ALA A 204 17.91 -1.26 16.68
CA ALA A 204 17.82 -0.16 17.63
C ALA A 204 17.92 -0.65 19.08
N ALA A 205 17.22 -1.73 19.43
CA ALA A 205 17.25 -2.33 20.76
C ALA A 205 18.66 -2.87 21.10
N VAL A 206 19.27 -3.65 20.19
CA VAL A 206 20.65 -4.18 20.38
C VAL A 206 21.67 -3.05 20.54
N GLY A 207 21.53 -1.95 19.78
CA GLY A 207 22.38 -0.78 19.92
C GLY A 207 22.22 -0.10 21.29
N ALA A 208 20.99 0.01 21.79
CA ALA A 208 20.71 0.60 23.09
C ALA A 208 21.22 -0.27 24.25
N ASP A 209 21.12 -1.60 24.13
CA ASP A 209 21.65 -2.54 25.11
C ASP A 209 23.18 -2.46 25.28
N GLY A 210 23.89 -1.91 24.27
CA GLY A 210 25.31 -1.59 24.35
C GLY A 210 25.64 -0.40 25.27
N GLY A 211 24.63 0.28 25.80
CA GLY A 211 24.75 1.37 26.77
C GLY A 211 25.15 2.72 26.16
N PRO A 212 25.43 3.73 27.03
CA PRO A 212 25.66 5.10 26.58
C PRO A 212 26.81 5.27 25.59
N LEU A 213 27.87 4.48 25.73
CA LEU A 213 28.99 4.53 24.80
C LEU A 213 28.60 4.06 23.41
N ALA A 214 27.87 2.96 23.31
CA ALA A 214 27.38 2.47 22.01
C ALA A 214 26.48 3.50 21.30
N LEU A 215 25.56 4.11 22.05
CA LEU A 215 24.70 5.19 21.50
C LEU A 215 25.48 6.44 21.11
N ALA A 216 26.51 6.83 21.88
CA ALA A 216 27.37 7.97 21.54
C ALA A 216 28.21 7.73 20.28
N LEU A 217 28.50 6.49 19.93
CA LEU A 217 29.21 6.09 18.71
C LEU A 217 28.26 5.84 17.53
N GLY A 218 26.95 5.91 17.72
CA GLY A 218 25.95 5.76 16.66
C GLY A 218 26.09 6.86 15.61
N ALA A 219 26.41 6.46 14.38
CA ALA A 219 26.62 7.36 13.24
C ALA A 219 25.67 7.01 12.07
N GLY A 220 25.98 7.43 10.85
CA GLY A 220 25.12 7.30 9.68
C GLY A 220 24.55 5.89 9.47
N SER A 221 25.37 4.85 9.55
CA SER A 221 24.90 3.46 9.36
C SER A 221 23.86 3.04 10.41
N PHE A 222 24.03 3.46 11.67
CA PHE A 222 23.03 3.18 12.71
C PHE A 222 21.75 3.99 12.50
N THR A 223 21.88 5.28 12.18
CA THR A 223 20.75 6.16 11.87
C THR A 223 19.93 5.64 10.69
N ASP A 224 20.60 5.26 9.59
CA ASP A 224 19.92 4.73 8.40
C ASP A 224 19.25 3.38 8.67
N GLY A 225 19.94 2.48 9.36
CA GLY A 225 19.46 1.15 9.68
C GLY A 225 18.29 1.14 10.69
N THR A 226 18.18 2.15 11.55
CA THR A 226 17.14 2.26 12.58
C THR A 226 16.05 3.28 12.25
N ARG A 227 16.14 3.99 11.13
CA ARG A 227 15.24 5.11 10.78
C ARG A 227 13.76 4.75 10.90
N VAL A 228 13.35 3.60 10.40
CA VAL A 228 11.93 3.17 10.42
C VAL A 228 11.48 2.65 11.80
N ALA A 229 12.38 2.40 12.73
CA ALA A 229 12.03 2.08 14.13
C ALA A 229 11.39 3.26 14.86
N ALA A 230 11.54 4.50 14.34
CA ALA A 230 10.86 5.69 14.85
C ALA A 230 9.36 5.77 14.46
N SER A 231 8.86 4.87 13.63
CA SER A 231 7.44 4.80 13.28
C SER A 231 6.58 4.48 14.50
N HIS A 232 5.31 4.93 14.48
CA HIS A 232 4.41 4.73 15.62
C HIS A 232 4.23 3.22 15.89
N PRO A 233 4.48 2.73 17.12
CA PRO A 233 4.53 1.29 17.44
C PRO A 233 3.24 0.54 17.06
N GLU A 234 2.06 1.13 17.29
CA GLU A 234 0.78 0.49 17.00
C GLU A 234 0.54 0.31 15.49
N LEU A 235 1.05 1.22 14.65
CA LEU A 235 0.95 1.07 13.19
C LEU A 235 1.84 -0.07 12.72
N VAL A 236 3.09 -0.14 13.22
CA VAL A 236 4.02 -1.22 12.88
C VAL A 236 3.48 -2.56 13.35
N ARG A 237 2.96 -2.63 14.59
CA ARG A 237 2.34 -3.83 15.15
C ARG A 237 1.17 -4.32 14.29
N ALA A 238 0.22 -3.44 13.98
CA ALA A 238 -0.96 -3.79 13.19
C ALA A 238 -0.60 -4.29 11.77
N MET A 239 0.40 -3.68 11.14
CA MET A 239 0.94 -4.09 9.85
C MET A 239 1.59 -5.47 9.92
N CYS A 240 2.47 -5.71 10.89
CA CYS A 240 3.19 -6.96 11.05
C CYS A 240 2.26 -8.11 11.43
N GLU A 241 1.37 -7.89 12.42
CA GLU A 241 0.39 -8.89 12.86
C GLU A 241 -0.63 -9.21 11.77
N GLY A 242 -1.06 -8.22 11.00
CA GLY A 242 -1.96 -8.39 9.87
C GLY A 242 -1.36 -9.26 8.76
N ASN A 243 -0.04 -9.20 8.55
CA ASN A 243 0.67 -10.00 7.54
C ASN A 243 1.50 -11.14 8.17
N ARG A 244 1.00 -11.72 9.26
CA ARG A 244 1.76 -12.66 10.09
C ARG A 244 2.35 -13.84 9.31
N VAL A 245 1.57 -14.46 8.43
CA VAL A 245 2.00 -15.70 7.73
C VAL A 245 3.20 -15.41 6.84
N ALA A 246 3.07 -14.47 5.90
CA ALA A 246 4.15 -14.10 4.99
C ALA A 246 5.35 -13.48 5.72
N LEU A 247 5.12 -12.80 6.85
CA LEU A 247 6.19 -12.21 7.64
C LEU A 247 7.01 -13.25 8.41
N VAL A 248 6.40 -14.31 8.91
CA VAL A 248 7.13 -15.43 9.53
C VAL A 248 8.06 -16.08 8.52
N ASP A 249 7.58 -16.37 7.30
CA ASP A 249 8.43 -16.92 6.24
C ASP A 249 9.63 -16.00 5.91
N ALA A 250 9.39 -14.69 5.82
CA ALA A 250 10.46 -13.72 5.58
C ALA A 250 11.45 -13.61 6.74
N LEU A 251 10.98 -13.77 7.99
CA LEU A 251 11.83 -13.80 9.19
C LEU A 251 12.68 -15.07 9.24
N ASP A 252 12.13 -16.23 8.90
CA ASP A 252 12.87 -17.49 8.87
C ASP A 252 14.01 -17.43 7.86
N ASP A 253 13.78 -16.85 6.68
CA ASP A 253 14.84 -16.59 5.69
C ASP A 253 15.92 -15.66 6.24
N ALA A 254 15.53 -14.57 6.91
CA ALA A 254 16.49 -13.62 7.50
C ALA A 254 17.30 -14.23 8.64
N LEU A 255 16.65 -15.00 9.53
CA LEU A 255 17.32 -15.74 10.61
C LEU A 255 18.28 -16.78 10.07
N GLY A 256 17.94 -17.49 8.99
CA GLY A 256 18.83 -18.43 8.30
C GLY A 256 20.09 -17.74 7.79
N GLN A 257 19.97 -16.59 7.14
CA GLN A 257 21.10 -15.81 6.64
C GLN A 257 21.96 -15.23 7.77
N LEU A 258 21.36 -14.71 8.83
CA LEU A 258 22.06 -14.23 10.01
C LEU A 258 22.78 -15.37 10.73
N GLY A 259 22.17 -16.54 10.85
CA GLY A 259 22.80 -17.75 11.41
C GLY A 259 24.00 -18.20 10.62
N ALA A 260 23.92 -18.19 9.29
CA ALA A 260 25.05 -18.53 8.41
C ALA A 260 26.19 -17.50 8.56
N ALA A 261 25.89 -16.21 8.56
CA ALA A 261 26.89 -15.15 8.78
C ALA A 261 27.59 -15.28 10.14
N ARG A 262 26.84 -15.56 11.21
CA ARG A 262 27.38 -15.81 12.53
C ARG A 262 28.32 -17.04 12.56
N ALA A 263 27.91 -18.13 11.91
CA ALA A 263 28.72 -19.36 11.85
C ALA A 263 30.02 -19.12 11.06
N GLU A 264 29.97 -18.44 9.93
CA GLU A 264 31.15 -18.08 9.13
C GLU A 264 32.11 -17.21 9.95
N LEU A 265 31.60 -16.16 10.59
CA LEU A 265 32.38 -15.25 11.43
C LEU A 265 33.05 -15.99 12.62
N ALA A 266 32.33 -16.87 13.29
CA ALA A 266 32.82 -17.61 14.43
C ALA A 266 33.89 -18.66 14.06
N SER A 267 33.79 -19.28 12.89
CA SER A 267 34.69 -20.36 12.47
C SER A 267 35.93 -19.86 11.72
N THR A 268 35.77 -18.82 10.90
CA THR A 268 36.84 -18.34 9.98
C THR A 268 37.24 -16.89 10.24
N GLY A 269 36.51 -16.15 11.04
CA GLY A 269 36.68 -14.69 11.19
C GLY A 269 36.21 -13.88 9.97
N MET A 270 35.59 -14.52 8.98
CA MET A 270 35.13 -13.89 7.75
C MET A 270 33.60 -13.74 7.72
N VAL A 271 33.11 -12.84 6.87
CA VAL A 271 31.68 -12.58 6.63
C VAL A 271 31.43 -12.17 5.17
N GLY A 272 32.39 -12.53 4.31
CA GLY A 272 32.45 -12.03 2.94
C GLY A 272 31.30 -12.52 2.04
N SER A 273 30.77 -13.71 2.27
CA SER A 273 29.65 -14.26 1.49
C SER A 273 28.39 -13.43 1.68
N THR A 274 28.01 -13.17 2.91
CA THR A 274 26.80 -12.38 3.27
C THR A 274 26.89 -10.93 2.77
N VAL A 275 28.06 -10.29 2.98
CA VAL A 275 28.28 -8.89 2.54
C VAL A 275 28.19 -8.78 1.02
N ARG A 276 28.77 -9.72 0.29
CA ARG A 276 28.72 -9.74 -1.18
C ARG A 276 27.29 -9.95 -1.69
N ALA A 277 26.55 -10.88 -1.11
CA ALA A 277 25.16 -11.13 -1.46
C ALA A 277 24.29 -9.88 -1.27
N GLY A 278 24.41 -9.23 -0.13
CA GLY A 278 23.71 -7.98 0.17
C GLY A 278 24.06 -6.84 -0.78
N HIS A 279 25.36 -6.69 -1.13
CA HIS A 279 25.80 -5.69 -2.10
C HIS A 279 25.18 -5.92 -3.50
N LEU A 280 25.17 -7.17 -3.97
CA LEU A 280 24.57 -7.50 -5.27
C LEU A 280 23.05 -7.25 -5.28
N ALA A 281 22.37 -7.64 -4.20
CA ALA A 281 20.93 -7.41 -4.06
C ALA A 281 20.59 -5.90 -4.05
N ARG A 282 21.41 -5.08 -3.35
CA ARG A 282 21.23 -3.62 -3.37
C ARG A 282 21.43 -3.03 -4.76
N ARG A 283 22.44 -3.46 -5.49
CA ARG A 283 22.64 -3.01 -6.88
C ARG A 283 21.47 -3.41 -7.80
N ALA A 284 20.92 -4.61 -7.64
CA ALA A 284 19.75 -5.04 -8.39
C ALA A 284 18.53 -4.14 -8.10
N PHE A 285 18.31 -3.79 -6.82
CA PHE A 285 17.27 -2.85 -6.44
C PHE A 285 17.47 -1.46 -7.05
N ASP A 286 18.69 -0.90 -6.99
CA ASP A 286 19.00 0.40 -7.57
C ASP A 286 18.79 0.40 -9.10
N ALA A 287 19.20 -0.69 -9.78
CA ALA A 287 18.97 -0.88 -11.22
C ALA A 287 17.47 -0.99 -11.57
N SER A 288 16.65 -1.62 -10.71
CA SER A 288 15.21 -1.72 -10.94
C SER A 288 14.49 -0.37 -10.87
N ARG A 289 15.08 0.61 -10.20
CA ARG A 289 14.56 1.99 -10.09
C ARG A 289 15.04 2.92 -11.21
N GLY A 290 16.18 2.60 -11.81
CA GLY A 290 16.72 3.34 -12.95
C GLY A 290 15.87 3.08 -14.19
N GLY A 291 15.17 4.09 -14.68
CA GLY A 291 14.31 4.00 -15.84
C GLY A 291 15.11 4.03 -17.15
N SER A 292 15.75 2.94 -17.54
CA SER A 292 16.37 2.82 -18.87
C SER A 292 15.59 1.82 -19.71
N ASP A 293 15.19 2.30 -20.88
CA ASP A 293 14.81 1.58 -22.12
C ASP A 293 14.21 0.16 -21.95
N ARG A 294 13.16 0.08 -21.12
CA ARG A 294 12.39 -1.14 -20.96
C ARG A 294 11.31 -1.14 -22.03
N GLY A 295 11.18 -2.24 -22.74
CA GLY A 295 10.10 -2.42 -23.71
C GLY A 295 8.75 -2.11 -23.09
N SER A 296 7.80 -1.65 -23.88
CA SER A 296 6.42 -1.45 -23.45
C SER A 296 5.47 -2.35 -24.21
N VAL A 297 4.43 -2.82 -23.53
CA VAL A 297 3.35 -3.59 -24.14
C VAL A 297 2.02 -2.94 -23.79
N GLN A 298 1.02 -3.15 -24.65
CA GLN A 298 -0.36 -2.75 -24.37
C GLN A 298 -1.18 -3.96 -23.94
N VAL A 299 -2.00 -3.79 -22.91
CA VAL A 299 -2.98 -4.78 -22.47
C VAL A 299 -4.35 -4.11 -22.52
N ASP A 300 -5.26 -4.65 -23.33
CA ASP A 300 -6.64 -4.19 -23.39
C ASP A 300 -7.48 -5.03 -22.40
N LEU A 301 -8.09 -4.36 -21.42
CA LEU A 301 -8.88 -4.98 -20.36
C LEU A 301 -10.11 -5.73 -20.87
N GLU A 302 -10.59 -5.44 -22.09
CA GLU A 302 -11.70 -6.18 -22.69
C GLU A 302 -11.28 -7.53 -23.28
N THR A 303 -9.98 -7.72 -23.51
CA THR A 303 -9.46 -8.98 -24.02
C THR A 303 -9.63 -10.10 -22.98
N PRO A 304 -10.12 -11.29 -23.36
CA PRO A 304 -10.12 -12.46 -22.50
C PRO A 304 -8.70 -12.75 -21.95
N GLY A 305 -8.57 -13.00 -20.65
CA GLY A 305 -7.28 -13.23 -19.99
C GLY A 305 -6.48 -11.97 -19.65
N ALA A 306 -7.02 -10.76 -19.87
CA ALA A 306 -6.30 -9.50 -19.60
C ALA A 306 -5.81 -9.39 -18.14
N MET A 307 -6.64 -9.77 -17.16
CA MET A 307 -6.27 -9.70 -15.74
C MET A 307 -5.16 -10.67 -15.39
N GLU A 308 -5.19 -11.88 -15.96
CA GLU A 308 -4.10 -12.85 -15.82
C GLU A 308 -2.81 -12.33 -16.46
N ARG A 309 -2.92 -11.74 -17.65
CA ARG A 309 -1.77 -11.12 -18.32
C ARG A 309 -1.18 -9.97 -17.53
N LEU A 310 -2.00 -9.12 -16.93
CA LEU A 310 -1.53 -8.05 -16.03
C LEU A 310 -0.81 -8.62 -14.81
N ARG A 311 -1.35 -9.69 -14.21
CA ARG A 311 -0.69 -10.38 -13.09
C ARG A 311 0.68 -10.93 -13.49
N GLU A 312 0.79 -11.64 -14.62
CA GLU A 312 2.07 -12.16 -15.11
C GLU A 312 3.11 -11.06 -15.30
N LEU A 313 2.70 -9.95 -15.93
CA LEU A 313 3.57 -8.79 -16.15
C LEU A 313 3.98 -8.16 -14.81
N GLY A 314 3.05 -7.96 -13.89
CA GLY A 314 3.34 -7.43 -12.55
C GLY A 314 4.30 -8.31 -11.76
N HIS A 315 4.14 -9.65 -11.85
CA HIS A 315 5.07 -10.61 -11.24
C HIS A 315 6.52 -10.45 -11.77
N LEU A 316 6.69 -10.03 -13.01
CA LEU A 316 7.99 -9.71 -13.61
C LEU A 316 8.49 -8.28 -13.27
N GLY A 317 7.77 -7.54 -12.42
CA GLY A 317 8.11 -6.18 -12.03
C GLY A 317 7.67 -5.09 -13.00
N ALA A 318 6.82 -5.45 -13.97
CA ALA A 318 6.25 -4.48 -14.90
C ALA A 318 5.24 -3.56 -14.19
N ARG A 319 5.05 -2.36 -14.76
CA ARG A 319 4.19 -1.32 -14.20
C ARG A 319 3.30 -0.70 -15.28
N VAL A 320 2.05 -0.45 -14.93
CA VAL A 320 1.15 0.35 -15.77
C VAL A 320 1.46 1.81 -15.52
N THR A 321 1.76 2.53 -16.59
CA THR A 321 2.15 3.96 -16.55
C THR A 321 1.10 4.88 -17.16
N ALA A 322 0.15 4.32 -17.93
CA ALA A 322 -0.99 5.05 -18.46
C ALA A 322 -2.18 4.12 -18.72
N LEU A 323 -3.38 4.68 -18.65
CA LEU A 323 -4.64 4.00 -18.99
C LEU A 323 -5.46 4.89 -19.91
N HIS A 324 -5.74 4.41 -21.12
CA HIS A 324 -6.54 5.11 -22.13
C HIS A 324 -7.79 4.30 -22.47
N GLY A 325 -8.91 4.65 -21.85
CA GLY A 325 -10.12 3.83 -21.89
C GLY A 325 -9.87 2.48 -21.22
N THR A 326 -9.90 1.40 -21.99
CA THR A 326 -9.62 0.04 -21.50
C THR A 326 -8.17 -0.42 -21.74
N ARG A 327 -7.33 0.42 -22.36
CA ARG A 327 -5.96 0.05 -22.76
C ARG A 327 -4.93 0.53 -21.76
N CYS A 328 -4.26 -0.42 -21.12
CA CYS A 328 -3.14 -0.18 -20.23
C CYS A 328 -1.84 -0.12 -21.02
N GLN A 329 -1.06 0.96 -20.83
CA GLN A 329 0.35 1.03 -21.24
C GLN A 329 1.19 0.42 -20.13
N VAL A 330 1.87 -0.68 -20.41
CA VAL A 330 2.67 -1.43 -19.43
C VAL A 330 4.13 -1.34 -19.83
N VAL A 331 4.98 -0.89 -18.91
CA VAL A 331 6.46 -0.84 -19.03
C VAL A 331 7.05 -2.02 -18.28
N LEU A 332 7.96 -2.76 -18.95
CA LEU A 332 8.57 -3.98 -18.43
C LEU A 332 9.75 -3.70 -17.48
#